data_102b4e38778a4bbc5edf91e6bf497380
#
_entry.id   102b4e38778a4bbc5edf91e6bf497380
#
_cell.length_a   1.000
_cell.length_b   1.000
_cell.length_c   1.000
_cell.angle_alpha   90.00
_cell.angle_beta   90.00
_cell.angle_gamma   90.00
#
_symmetry.space_group_name_H-M   'P 1'
#
loop_
_entity.id
_entity.type
_entity.pdbx_description
1 polymer ?
#
loop_
_entity_poly.entity_id
_entity_poly.type
_entity_poly.pdbx_seq_one_letter_code
_entity_poly.pdbx_strand_id
1 'polypeptide(L)'
;GCGKSTLLNIIGMLDNPTDGSYNFAGHEVGGLKESQRTQLRKGNLGFVFQSFNLIDELTVFENVELPLIYLKMNKAERREKVQKVLERMKIAHREKHFPQQLSGGQQQRVAIARAVVTNPKLILADEPTGNLDSKNGIEVMNLLTELNQEGTTIVMVTHSDHDSHYAHRVINLFDGQIVTESQNKPLKSMV
;
A
#
# COMPACT_ATOMS: atom_id res chain seq x y z
N GLY A 1 15.41 -14.05 7.37
CA GLY A 1 14.84 -13.17 6.36
C GLY A 1 15.23 -13.59 4.94
N CYS A 2 14.24 -14.01 4.11
CA CYS A 2 14.51 -14.49 2.74
C CYS A 2 14.54 -13.33 1.70
N GLY A 3 14.65 -12.06 2.13
CA GLY A 3 14.81 -10.90 1.23
C GLY A 3 13.52 -10.25 0.72
N LYS A 4 12.32 -10.67 1.18
CA LYS A 4 11.03 -10.10 0.72
C LYS A 4 10.90 -8.60 0.95
N SER A 5 11.18 -8.13 2.17
CA SER A 5 11.10 -6.70 2.50
C SER A 5 12.18 -5.89 1.76
N THR A 6 13.37 -6.48 1.54
CA THR A 6 14.41 -5.87 0.70
C THR A 6 13.92 -5.68 -0.74
N LEU A 7 13.32 -6.72 -1.32
CA LEU A 7 12.74 -6.64 -2.67
C LEU A 7 11.61 -5.60 -2.72
N LEU A 8 10.75 -5.56 -1.71
CA LEU A 8 9.67 -4.57 -1.62
C LEU A 8 10.22 -3.14 -1.56
N ASN A 9 11.31 -2.92 -0.81
CA ASN A 9 11.98 -1.61 -0.72
C ASN A 9 12.60 -1.20 -2.06
N ILE A 10 13.19 -2.13 -2.81
CA ILE A 10 13.73 -1.87 -4.15
C ILE A 10 12.60 -1.52 -5.10
N ILE A 11 11.52 -2.31 -5.13
CA ILE A 11 10.33 -2.02 -5.96
C ILE A 11 9.73 -0.66 -5.56
N GLY A 12 9.73 -0.34 -4.26
CA GLY A 12 9.28 0.94 -3.72
C GLY A 12 10.25 2.10 -3.95
N MET A 13 11.38 1.87 -4.60
CA MET A 13 12.42 2.89 -4.82
C MET A 13 12.95 3.51 -3.51
N LEU A 14 12.82 2.80 -2.39
CA LEU A 14 13.38 3.19 -1.10
C LEU A 14 14.84 2.75 -0.99
N ASP A 15 15.22 1.75 -1.78
CA ASP A 15 16.59 1.23 -1.89
C ASP A 15 16.96 1.00 -3.35
N ASN A 16 18.24 0.81 -3.65
CA ASN A 16 18.74 0.53 -4.99
C ASN A 16 19.07 -0.96 -5.16
N PRO A 17 18.80 -1.55 -6.35
CA PRO A 17 19.39 -2.84 -6.67
C PRO A 17 20.91 -2.67 -6.81
N THR A 18 21.68 -3.68 -6.37
CA THR A 18 23.13 -3.73 -6.54
C THR A 18 23.51 -3.99 -8.01
N ASP A 19 22.69 -4.78 -8.69
CA ASP A 19 22.86 -5.15 -10.09
C ASP A 19 21.50 -5.47 -10.71
N GLY A 20 21.44 -5.56 -12.05
CA GLY A 20 20.21 -5.80 -12.80
C GLY A 20 19.52 -4.51 -13.25
N SER A 21 18.36 -4.66 -13.88
CA SER A 21 17.55 -3.54 -14.37
C SER A 21 16.19 -3.50 -13.69
N TYR A 22 15.71 -2.29 -13.37
CA TYR A 22 14.37 -2.07 -12.82
C TYR A 22 13.65 -0.99 -13.63
N ASN A 23 12.59 -1.39 -14.31
CA ASN A 23 11.78 -0.49 -15.12
C ASN A 23 10.44 -0.24 -14.43
N PHE A 24 10.11 1.03 -14.19
CA PHE A 24 8.82 1.45 -13.64
C PHE A 24 8.17 2.49 -14.53
N ALA A 25 6.97 2.22 -15.04
CA ALA A 25 6.19 3.13 -15.90
C ALA A 25 7.01 3.69 -17.10
N GLY A 26 7.89 2.89 -17.69
CA GLY A 26 8.75 3.26 -18.82
C GLY A 26 10.06 3.96 -18.42
N HIS A 27 10.35 4.09 -17.14
CA HIS A 27 11.60 4.68 -16.64
C HIS A 27 12.52 3.60 -16.06
N GLU A 28 13.78 3.55 -16.49
CA GLU A 28 14.82 2.77 -15.82
C GLU A 28 15.16 3.43 -14.48
N VAL A 29 14.95 2.70 -13.39
CA VAL A 29 15.05 3.22 -12.01
C VAL A 29 16.42 3.01 -11.39
N GLY A 30 17.12 1.93 -11.78
CA GLY A 30 18.37 1.51 -11.15
C GLY A 30 19.49 2.55 -11.16
N GLY A 31 19.52 3.45 -12.16
CA GLY A 31 20.52 4.53 -12.28
C GLY A 31 20.05 5.88 -11.73
N LEU A 32 18.84 5.99 -11.17
CA LEU A 32 18.30 7.27 -10.73
C LEU A 32 18.89 7.73 -9.39
N LYS A 33 19.14 9.04 -9.29
CA LYS A 33 19.47 9.69 -8.00
C LYS A 33 18.26 9.69 -7.07
N GLU A 34 18.49 9.77 -5.76
CA GLU A 34 17.41 9.77 -4.76
C GLU A 34 16.34 10.84 -5.02
N SER A 35 16.72 12.04 -5.45
CA SER A 35 15.77 13.10 -5.79
C SER A 35 14.85 12.73 -6.95
N GLN A 36 15.37 12.02 -7.94
CA GLN A 36 14.61 11.54 -9.10
C GLN A 36 13.68 10.38 -8.70
N ARG A 37 14.15 9.43 -7.89
CA ARG A 37 13.32 8.35 -7.32
C ARG A 37 12.19 8.94 -6.47
N THR A 38 12.50 9.89 -5.60
CA THR A 38 11.49 10.60 -4.80
C THR A 38 10.43 11.25 -5.68
N GLN A 39 10.82 11.89 -6.77
CA GLN A 39 9.87 12.49 -7.70
C GLN A 39 9.03 11.43 -8.40
N LEU A 40 9.61 10.29 -8.76
CA LEU A 40 8.89 9.19 -9.40
C LEU A 40 7.93 8.48 -8.44
N ARG A 41 8.30 8.35 -7.16
CA ARG A 41 7.41 7.81 -6.10
C ARG A 41 6.16 8.66 -5.90
N LYS A 42 6.31 10.00 -5.91
CA LYS A 42 5.20 10.92 -5.63
C LYS A 42 4.02 10.70 -6.56
N GLY A 43 2.87 10.38 -6.00
CA GLY A 43 1.64 10.17 -6.73
C GLY A 43 1.55 8.86 -7.52
N ASN A 44 2.66 8.11 -7.65
CA ASN A 44 2.69 6.84 -8.38
C ASN A 44 2.70 5.62 -7.47
N LEU A 45 3.24 5.74 -6.24
CA LEU A 45 3.34 4.65 -5.27
C LEU A 45 2.53 4.94 -4.01
N GLY A 46 1.82 3.92 -3.53
CA GLY A 46 1.21 3.88 -2.20
C GLY A 46 1.88 2.79 -1.36
N PHE A 47 2.00 3.01 -0.06
CA PHE A 47 2.56 2.04 0.88
C PHE A 47 1.56 1.71 1.97
N VAL A 48 1.41 0.42 2.25
CA VAL A 48 0.60 -0.13 3.34
C VAL A 48 1.49 -1.04 4.17
N PHE A 49 1.63 -0.79 5.47
CA PHE A 49 2.53 -1.52 6.36
C PHE A 49 1.75 -2.29 7.43
N GLN A 50 2.34 -3.34 7.94
CA GLN A 50 1.81 -4.13 9.05
C GLN A 50 1.54 -3.29 10.30
N SER A 51 2.44 -2.35 10.61
CA SER A 51 2.34 -1.46 11.78
C SER A 51 1.59 -0.15 11.49
N PHE A 52 0.82 -0.11 10.39
CA PHE A 52 0.03 1.05 9.91
C PHE A 52 0.88 2.29 9.58
N ASN A 53 1.94 2.58 10.34
CA ASN A 53 2.83 3.72 10.21
C ASN A 53 2.09 5.06 10.10
N LEU A 54 1.04 5.22 10.91
CA LEU A 54 0.33 6.49 11.07
C LEU A 54 1.16 7.42 11.95
N ILE A 55 1.03 8.73 11.73
CA ILE A 55 1.64 9.75 12.56
C ILE A 55 0.67 10.04 13.71
N ASP A 56 1.10 9.77 14.93
CA ASP A 56 0.27 9.79 16.14
C ASP A 56 -0.23 11.19 16.52
N GLU A 57 0.52 12.23 16.14
CA GLU A 57 0.21 13.64 16.38
C GLU A 57 -0.75 14.22 15.35
N LEU A 58 -1.06 13.48 14.30
CA LEU A 58 -1.99 13.88 13.25
C LEU A 58 -3.31 13.14 13.36
N THR A 59 -4.39 13.83 13.09
CA THR A 59 -5.72 13.24 12.95
C THR A 59 -5.77 12.26 11.76
N VAL A 60 -6.84 11.47 11.70
CA VAL A 60 -7.14 10.61 10.53
C VAL A 60 -7.14 11.41 9.24
N PHE A 61 -7.82 12.57 9.23
CA PHE A 61 -7.86 13.44 8.05
C PHE A 61 -6.45 13.89 7.63
N GLU A 62 -5.66 14.38 8.57
CA GLU A 62 -4.32 14.90 8.31
C GLU A 62 -3.35 13.80 7.87
N ASN A 63 -3.41 12.59 8.44
CA ASN A 63 -2.64 11.45 7.98
C ASN A 63 -2.91 11.13 6.49
N VAL A 64 -4.17 11.15 6.08
CA VAL A 64 -4.57 10.87 4.69
C VAL A 64 -4.26 12.05 3.75
N GLU A 65 -4.27 13.29 4.26
CA GLU A 65 -3.97 14.50 3.49
C GLU A 65 -2.48 14.61 3.10
N LEU A 66 -1.57 14.06 3.91
CA LEU A 66 -0.12 14.24 3.76
C LEU A 66 0.41 14.03 2.33
N PRO A 67 0.09 12.93 1.62
CA PRO A 67 0.59 12.72 0.26
C PRO A 67 0.18 13.83 -0.70
N LEU A 68 -1.01 14.39 -0.53
CA LEU A 68 -1.53 15.47 -1.37
C LEU A 68 -0.84 16.82 -1.11
N ILE A 69 -0.39 17.04 0.14
CA ILE A 69 0.43 18.21 0.49
C ILE A 69 1.77 18.14 -0.25
N TYR A 70 2.42 16.96 -0.27
CA TYR A 70 3.67 16.76 -1.02
C TYR A 70 3.52 16.92 -2.53
N LEU A 71 2.31 16.69 -3.07
CA LEU A 71 1.96 16.98 -4.46
C LEU A 71 1.65 18.47 -4.70
N LYS A 72 1.73 19.34 -3.67
CA LYS A 72 1.43 20.78 -3.73
C LYS A 72 0.00 21.07 -4.22
N MET A 73 -0.93 20.18 -3.98
CA MET A 73 -2.33 20.34 -4.33
C MET A 73 -2.96 21.43 -3.46
N ASN A 74 -3.91 22.20 -4.01
CA ASN A 74 -4.58 23.24 -3.23
C ASN A 74 -5.48 22.66 -2.13
N LYS A 75 -5.80 23.48 -1.12
CA LYS A 75 -6.51 23.02 0.09
C LYS A 75 -7.91 22.48 -0.21
N ALA A 76 -8.64 23.07 -1.14
CA ALA A 76 -10.01 22.68 -1.46
C ALA A 76 -10.02 21.28 -2.13
N GLU A 77 -9.14 21.07 -3.11
CA GLU A 77 -8.98 19.76 -3.78
C GLU A 77 -8.52 18.67 -2.81
N ARG A 78 -7.57 18.99 -1.91
CA ARG A 78 -7.12 18.02 -0.89
C ARG A 78 -8.29 17.58 -0.03
N ARG A 79 -9.08 18.55 0.48
CA ARG A 79 -10.24 18.26 1.33
C ARG A 79 -11.25 17.35 0.62
N GLU A 80 -11.57 17.64 -0.62
CA GLU A 80 -12.50 16.82 -1.42
C GLU A 80 -11.98 15.39 -1.60
N LYS A 81 -10.70 15.24 -1.99
CA LYS A 81 -10.10 13.90 -2.19
C LYS A 81 -10.02 13.08 -0.91
N VAL A 82 -9.60 13.72 0.20
CA VAL A 82 -9.54 13.05 1.49
C VAL A 82 -10.93 12.60 1.93
N GLN A 83 -11.94 13.47 1.82
CA GLN A 83 -13.31 13.13 2.19
C GLN A 83 -13.82 11.93 1.41
N LYS A 84 -13.67 11.94 0.07
CA LYS A 84 -14.09 10.83 -0.79
C LYS A 84 -13.41 9.51 -0.41
N VAL A 85 -12.11 9.54 -0.14
CA VAL A 85 -11.40 8.32 0.21
C VAL A 85 -11.75 7.81 1.60
N LEU A 86 -11.97 8.69 2.58
CA LEU A 86 -12.42 8.30 3.92
C LEU A 86 -13.83 7.69 3.91
N GLU A 87 -14.73 8.22 3.09
CA GLU A 87 -16.07 7.65 2.87
C GLU A 87 -15.98 6.26 2.24
N ARG A 88 -15.18 6.11 1.19
CA ARG A 88 -14.91 4.81 0.56
C ARG A 88 -14.36 3.78 1.55
N MET A 89 -13.44 4.19 2.43
CA MET A 89 -12.86 3.32 3.47
C MET A 89 -13.81 3.11 4.66
N LYS A 90 -15.01 3.71 4.65
CA LYS A 90 -16.01 3.63 5.74
C LYS A 90 -15.45 4.13 7.08
N ILE A 91 -14.59 5.15 7.06
CA ILE A 91 -13.90 5.71 8.24
C ILE A 91 -14.09 7.23 8.39
N ALA A 92 -14.90 7.88 7.53
CA ALA A 92 -15.13 9.32 7.55
C ALA A 92 -15.64 9.84 8.90
N HIS A 93 -16.44 9.04 9.62
CA HIS A 93 -16.94 9.38 10.97
C HIS A 93 -15.83 9.52 12.02
N ARG A 94 -14.60 9.11 11.70
CA ARG A 94 -13.41 9.22 12.55
C ARG A 94 -12.41 10.28 12.07
N GLU A 95 -12.74 11.13 11.11
CA GLU A 95 -11.81 12.07 10.48
C GLU A 95 -11.02 12.95 11.45
N LYS A 96 -11.63 13.30 12.60
CA LYS A 96 -11.04 14.15 13.64
C LYS A 96 -10.35 13.39 14.76
N HIS A 97 -10.39 12.05 14.74
CA HIS A 97 -9.75 11.21 15.75
C HIS A 97 -8.27 11.07 15.46
N PHE A 98 -7.51 10.77 16.51
CA PHE A 98 -6.08 10.42 16.41
C PHE A 98 -5.92 8.89 16.31
N PRO A 99 -4.79 8.40 15.77
CA PRO A 99 -4.53 6.96 15.61
C PRO A 99 -4.76 6.14 16.87
N GLN A 100 -4.35 6.63 18.03
CA GLN A 100 -4.48 5.94 19.34
C GLN A 100 -5.94 5.73 19.77
N GLN A 101 -6.89 6.43 19.15
CA GLN A 101 -8.33 6.33 19.44
C GLN A 101 -9.04 5.32 18.53
N LEU A 102 -8.29 4.64 17.66
CA LEU A 102 -8.81 3.72 16.66
C LEU A 102 -8.44 2.27 16.97
N SER A 103 -9.33 1.34 16.59
CA SER A 103 -8.97 -0.07 16.55
C SER A 103 -7.94 -0.36 15.46
N GLY A 104 -7.23 -1.50 15.54
CA GLY A 104 -6.24 -1.89 14.53
C GLY A 104 -6.82 -1.94 13.11
N GLY A 105 -8.03 -2.50 12.94
CA GLY A 105 -8.71 -2.50 11.65
C GLY A 105 -9.05 -1.11 11.12
N GLN A 106 -9.42 -0.18 12.02
CA GLN A 106 -9.64 1.21 11.65
C GLN A 106 -8.34 1.91 11.26
N GLN A 107 -7.25 1.69 12.00
CA GLN A 107 -5.93 2.24 11.66
C GLN A 107 -5.46 1.74 10.29
N GLN A 108 -5.67 0.46 9.98
CA GLN A 108 -5.30 -0.10 8.67
C GLN A 108 -6.14 0.51 7.54
N ARG A 109 -7.43 0.76 7.74
CA ARG A 109 -8.25 1.49 6.76
C ARG A 109 -7.75 2.91 6.51
N VAL A 110 -7.26 3.60 7.54
CA VAL A 110 -6.63 4.94 7.41
C VAL A 110 -5.31 4.82 6.65
N ALA A 111 -4.49 3.81 6.93
CA ALA A 111 -3.23 3.57 6.21
C ALA A 111 -3.48 3.29 4.71
N ILE A 112 -4.50 2.49 4.38
CA ILE A 112 -4.92 2.25 3.01
C ILE A 112 -5.47 3.53 2.37
N ALA A 113 -6.32 4.29 3.07
CA ALA A 113 -6.81 5.59 2.59
C ALA A 113 -5.66 6.53 2.20
N ARG A 114 -4.64 6.64 3.06
CA ARG A 114 -3.42 7.41 2.80
C ARG A 114 -2.66 6.90 1.57
N ALA A 115 -2.59 5.59 1.40
CA ALA A 115 -1.89 4.99 0.26
C ALA A 115 -2.60 5.27 -1.08
N VAL A 116 -3.95 5.32 -1.09
CA VAL A 116 -4.73 5.43 -2.34
C VAL A 116 -5.20 6.84 -2.68
N VAL A 117 -5.08 7.80 -1.77
CA VAL A 117 -5.62 9.17 -1.96
C VAL A 117 -5.05 9.90 -3.18
N THR A 118 -3.86 9.49 -3.63
CA THR A 118 -3.20 10.03 -4.83
C THR A 118 -3.57 9.29 -6.11
N ASN A 119 -4.41 8.25 -6.06
CA ASN A 119 -4.67 7.30 -7.15
C ASN A 119 -3.37 6.69 -7.72
N PRO A 120 -2.57 5.99 -6.90
CA PRO A 120 -1.27 5.48 -7.32
C PRO A 120 -1.42 4.38 -8.38
N LYS A 121 -0.37 4.19 -9.21
CA LYS A 121 -0.29 3.08 -10.16
C LYS A 121 0.04 1.76 -9.47
N LEU A 122 0.76 1.82 -8.37
CA LEU A 122 1.25 0.67 -7.63
C LEU A 122 1.08 0.88 -6.12
N ILE A 123 0.51 -0.12 -5.45
CA ILE A 123 0.49 -0.22 -3.99
C ILE A 123 1.43 -1.34 -3.56
N LEU A 124 2.29 -1.03 -2.61
CA LEU A 124 3.18 -1.98 -1.95
C LEU A 124 2.63 -2.24 -0.55
N ALA A 125 2.27 -3.49 -0.27
CA ALA A 125 1.70 -3.92 0.99
C ALA A 125 2.64 -4.91 1.69
N ASP A 126 3.16 -4.53 2.84
CA ASP A 126 4.02 -5.38 3.68
C ASP A 126 3.20 -5.92 4.85
N GLU A 127 2.86 -7.21 4.81
CA GLU A 127 2.04 -7.92 5.80
C GLU A 127 0.75 -7.16 6.19
N PRO A 128 -0.12 -6.76 5.23
CA PRO A 128 -1.20 -5.80 5.49
C PRO A 128 -2.25 -6.27 6.50
N THR A 129 -2.27 -7.56 6.84
CA THR A 129 -3.21 -8.17 7.78
C THR A 129 -2.55 -8.67 9.05
N GLY A 130 -1.21 -8.60 9.15
CA GLY A 130 -0.44 -9.27 10.19
C GLY A 130 -0.74 -8.84 11.64
N ASN A 131 -1.29 -7.64 11.84
CA ASN A 131 -1.69 -7.12 13.17
C ASN A 131 -3.22 -7.06 13.35
N LEU A 132 -3.98 -7.79 12.52
CA LEU A 132 -5.44 -7.78 12.53
C LEU A 132 -6.02 -9.13 12.95
N ASP A 133 -7.20 -9.09 13.56
CA ASP A 133 -8.02 -10.29 13.69
C ASP A 133 -8.55 -10.76 12.32
N SER A 134 -9.00 -12.00 12.25
CA SER A 134 -9.42 -12.63 11.00
C SER A 134 -10.51 -11.86 10.25
N LYS A 135 -11.47 -11.25 10.98
CA LYS A 135 -12.56 -10.48 10.36
C LYS A 135 -12.04 -9.21 9.69
N ASN A 136 -11.26 -8.42 10.43
CA ASN A 136 -10.66 -7.20 9.90
C ASN A 136 -9.65 -7.52 8.79
N GLY A 137 -8.91 -8.64 8.88
CA GLY A 137 -8.01 -9.12 7.83
C GLY A 137 -8.74 -9.37 6.51
N ILE A 138 -9.85 -10.12 6.54
CA ILE A 138 -10.69 -10.36 5.35
C ILE A 138 -11.20 -9.05 4.75
N GLU A 139 -11.68 -8.11 5.57
CA GLU A 139 -12.15 -6.82 5.09
C GLU A 139 -11.06 -6.01 4.39
N VAL A 140 -9.83 -6.03 4.91
CA VAL A 140 -8.65 -5.40 4.29
C VAL A 140 -8.30 -6.06 2.97
N MET A 141 -8.29 -7.39 2.90
CA MET A 141 -7.99 -8.12 1.66
C MET A 141 -9.05 -7.87 0.58
N ASN A 142 -10.32 -7.83 0.95
CA ASN A 142 -11.40 -7.47 0.02
C ASN A 142 -11.20 -6.05 -0.53
N LEU A 143 -10.86 -5.09 0.33
CA LEU A 143 -10.59 -3.71 -0.09
C LEU A 143 -9.41 -3.60 -1.06
N LEU A 144 -8.32 -4.32 -0.81
CA LEU A 144 -7.18 -4.38 -1.73
C LEU A 144 -7.58 -5.04 -3.07
N THR A 145 -8.41 -6.08 -3.02
CA THR A 145 -8.94 -6.73 -4.24
C THR A 145 -9.79 -5.77 -5.08
N GLU A 146 -10.68 -4.99 -4.45
CA GLU A 146 -11.47 -3.97 -5.13
C GLU A 146 -10.60 -2.92 -5.83
N LEU A 147 -9.56 -2.42 -5.13
CA LEU A 147 -8.59 -1.47 -5.69
C LEU A 147 -7.84 -2.05 -6.90
N ASN A 148 -7.50 -3.34 -6.85
CA ASN A 148 -6.85 -4.02 -7.97
C ASN A 148 -7.80 -4.19 -9.17
N GLN A 149 -9.07 -4.55 -8.95
CA GLN A 149 -10.08 -4.65 -9.99
C GLN A 149 -10.33 -3.31 -10.70
N GLU A 150 -10.14 -2.19 -10.02
CA GLU A 150 -10.20 -0.83 -10.59
C GLU A 150 -8.94 -0.41 -11.35
N GLY A 151 -7.94 -1.29 -11.45
CA GLY A 151 -6.75 -1.07 -12.25
C GLY A 151 -5.47 -0.70 -11.48
N THR A 152 -5.51 -0.60 -10.15
CA THR A 152 -4.31 -0.40 -9.36
C THR A 152 -3.51 -1.71 -9.26
N THR A 153 -2.23 -1.70 -9.61
CA THR A 153 -1.36 -2.85 -9.37
C THR A 153 -1.03 -2.96 -7.88
N ILE A 154 -1.08 -4.18 -7.33
CA ILE A 154 -0.73 -4.43 -5.93
C ILE A 154 0.37 -5.48 -5.87
N VAL A 155 1.44 -5.16 -5.16
CA VAL A 155 2.48 -6.12 -4.76
C VAL A 155 2.41 -6.27 -3.26
N MET A 156 2.16 -7.48 -2.80
CA MET A 156 1.99 -7.80 -1.38
C MET A 156 3.07 -8.78 -0.93
N VAL A 157 3.67 -8.49 0.20
CA VAL A 157 4.47 -9.46 0.95
C VAL A 157 3.60 -10.03 2.06
N THR A 158 3.55 -11.35 2.17
CA THR A 158 2.84 -12.03 3.26
C THR A 158 3.46 -13.37 3.60
N HIS A 159 3.27 -13.79 4.84
CA HIS A 159 3.53 -15.15 5.32
C HIS A 159 2.24 -15.99 5.45
N SER A 160 1.08 -15.38 5.16
CA SER A 160 -0.22 -16.04 5.21
C SER A 160 -0.54 -16.73 3.89
N ASP A 161 -0.68 -18.04 3.92
CA ASP A 161 -1.15 -18.82 2.76
C ASP A 161 -2.56 -18.36 2.34
N HIS A 162 -3.43 -18.05 3.31
CA HIS A 162 -4.76 -17.54 3.05
C HIS A 162 -4.72 -16.25 2.22
N ASP A 163 -3.88 -15.29 2.61
CA ASP A 163 -3.79 -14.00 1.93
C ASP A 163 -3.17 -14.15 0.53
N SER A 164 -2.27 -15.11 0.34
CA SER A 164 -1.67 -15.39 -0.97
C SER A 164 -2.70 -15.79 -2.04
N HIS A 165 -3.84 -16.39 -1.63
CA HIS A 165 -4.90 -16.78 -2.55
C HIS A 165 -5.68 -15.61 -3.16
N TYR A 166 -5.56 -14.40 -2.61
CA TYR A 166 -6.13 -13.19 -3.23
C TYR A 166 -5.31 -12.68 -4.42
N ALA A 167 -4.06 -13.10 -4.54
CA ALA A 167 -3.17 -12.67 -5.63
C ALA A 167 -3.38 -13.49 -6.91
N HIS A 168 -3.25 -12.84 -8.07
CA HIS A 168 -3.25 -13.51 -9.37
C HIS A 168 -1.96 -14.31 -9.60
N ARG A 169 -0.86 -13.87 -9.01
CA ARG A 169 0.47 -14.44 -9.16
C ARG A 169 1.16 -14.48 -7.81
N VAL A 170 1.72 -15.62 -7.46
CA VAL A 170 2.48 -15.82 -6.23
C VAL A 170 3.91 -16.19 -6.57
N ILE A 171 4.86 -15.47 -5.99
CA ILE A 171 6.29 -15.71 -6.13
C ILE A 171 6.84 -16.10 -4.76
N ASN A 172 7.39 -17.30 -4.66
CA ASN A 172 8.01 -17.79 -3.44
C ASN A 172 9.51 -17.51 -3.45
N LEU A 173 9.96 -16.82 -2.41
CA LEU A 173 11.36 -16.49 -2.17
C LEU A 173 11.93 -17.36 -1.04
N PHE A 174 13.07 -17.94 -1.29
CA PHE A 174 13.84 -18.65 -0.28
C PHE A 174 15.31 -18.26 -0.40
N ASP A 175 15.90 -17.83 0.70
CA ASP A 175 17.32 -17.41 0.80
C ASP A 175 17.77 -16.43 -0.33
N GLY A 176 16.93 -15.43 -0.58
CA GLY A 176 17.21 -14.40 -1.61
C GLY A 176 16.97 -14.84 -3.05
N GLN A 177 16.49 -16.06 -3.28
CA GLN A 177 16.23 -16.60 -4.62
C GLN A 177 14.75 -16.87 -4.85
N ILE A 178 14.29 -16.70 -6.08
CA ILE A 178 12.97 -17.13 -6.52
C ILE A 178 13.01 -18.65 -6.70
N VAL A 179 12.23 -19.39 -5.89
CA VAL A 179 12.17 -20.86 -5.95
C VAL A 179 11.01 -21.39 -6.77
N THR A 180 9.85 -20.74 -6.66
CA THR A 180 8.66 -21.13 -7.42
C THR A 180 7.82 -19.91 -7.77
N GLU A 181 7.09 -20.04 -8.88
CA GLU A 181 6.08 -19.10 -9.30
C GLU A 181 4.81 -19.86 -9.64
N SER A 182 3.67 -19.39 -9.14
CA SER A 182 2.37 -19.95 -9.46
C SER A 182 1.37 -18.87 -9.86
N GLN A 183 0.45 -19.23 -10.77
CA GLN A 183 -0.69 -18.39 -11.11
C GLN A 183 -1.93 -18.92 -10.41
N ASN A 184 -2.62 -18.07 -9.68
CA ASN A 184 -3.85 -18.40 -9.00
C ASN A 184 -5.06 -17.89 -9.79
N LYS A 185 -6.20 -18.56 -9.64
CA LYS A 185 -7.50 -17.91 -9.88
C LYS A 185 -7.85 -17.17 -8.58
N PRO A 186 -7.76 -15.84 -8.54
CA PRO A 186 -7.96 -15.11 -7.30
C PRO A 186 -9.36 -15.36 -6.75
N LEU A 187 -9.46 -15.41 -5.42
CA LEU A 187 -10.73 -15.43 -4.73
C LEU A 187 -11.51 -14.18 -5.15
N LYS A 188 -12.72 -14.36 -5.67
CA LYS A 188 -13.61 -13.22 -5.87
C LYS A 188 -13.96 -12.66 -4.49
N SER A 189 -13.99 -11.33 -4.37
CA SER A 189 -14.47 -10.68 -3.15
C SER A 189 -15.80 -11.33 -2.74
N MET A 190 -15.84 -11.87 -1.54
CA MET A 190 -17.12 -12.31 -0.96
C MET A 190 -17.90 -11.04 -0.66
N VAL A 191 -18.95 -10.81 -1.45
CA VAL A 191 -19.92 -9.74 -1.26
C VAL A 191 -20.77 -10.06 -0.03
#